data_afee3d85859b7d9ad202f677f6eb4a99
#
_entry.id   afee3d85859b7d9ad202f677f6eb4a99
#
_cell.length_a   1.000
_cell.length_b   1.000
_cell.length_c   1.000
_cell.angle_alpha   90.00
_cell.angle_beta   90.00
_cell.angle_gamma   90.00
#
_symmetry.space_group_name_H-M   'P 1'
#
loop_
_entity.id
_entity.type
_entity.pdbx_description
1 polymer ?
#
loop_
_entity_poly.entity_id
_entity_poly.type
_entity_poly.pdbx_seq_one_letter_code
_entity_poly.pdbx_strand_id
1 'polypeptide(L)'
;NDGGNQRHWLNVRLAGRKVNRSGYGATIEVAASGLYQKQTLREGTGHFGLGPLTNVDVVRVTWPNGMAQNIVQPAIDTTLDIEEYVKVSASCAFLWADDGTGFQLVNEILGVGPLGVPMARERLFPVDCTELTKIEPDQLVARDGAYELRLTEDLREICYLDQAILRVVDHPAGLEIIPNEM
;
A
#
# COMPACT_ATOMS: atom_id res chain seq x y z
N ASN A 1 -38.35 4.00 -9.46
CA ASN A 1 -37.31 3.01 -9.21
C ASN A 1 -37.93 1.62 -9.08
N ASP A 2 -38.33 1.04 -10.19
CA ASP A 2 -39.03 -0.26 -10.20
C ASP A 2 -38.01 -1.39 -9.99
N GLY A 3 -37.98 -1.96 -8.77
CA GLY A 3 -37.15 -3.10 -8.40
C GLY A 3 -35.69 -2.78 -8.04
N GLY A 4 -35.28 -1.53 -7.95
CA GLY A 4 -33.92 -1.14 -7.57
C GLY A 4 -33.52 -1.56 -6.17
N ASN A 5 -34.52 -1.73 -5.28
CA ASN A 5 -34.32 -2.20 -3.90
C ASN A 5 -34.11 -3.74 -3.80
N GLN A 6 -34.20 -4.46 -4.91
CA GLN A 6 -33.91 -5.91 -4.98
C GLN A 6 -32.52 -6.22 -5.51
N ARG A 7 -31.71 -5.20 -5.73
CA ARG A 7 -30.36 -5.31 -6.29
C ARG A 7 -29.31 -4.88 -5.28
N HIS A 8 -28.10 -5.39 -5.48
CA HIS A 8 -26.97 -5.09 -4.63
C HIS A 8 -26.40 -3.71 -4.91
N TRP A 9 -25.81 -3.13 -3.91
CA TRP A 9 -25.24 -1.78 -3.95
C TRP A 9 -24.04 -1.63 -2.99
N LEU A 10 -23.28 -0.58 -3.19
CA LEU A 10 -22.22 -0.16 -2.27
C LEU A 10 -22.24 1.36 -2.18
N ASN A 11 -22.27 1.88 -0.96
CA ASN A 11 -21.95 3.28 -0.69
C ASN A 11 -20.52 3.40 -0.22
N VAL A 12 -19.84 4.47 -0.63
CA VAL A 12 -18.49 4.76 -0.20
C VAL A 12 -18.46 6.15 0.42
N ARG A 13 -18.13 6.23 1.69
CA ARG A 13 -17.95 7.48 2.42
C ARG A 13 -16.48 7.68 2.75
N LEU A 14 -15.96 8.87 2.42
CA LEU A 14 -14.55 9.18 2.59
C LEU A 14 -14.32 10.10 3.78
N ALA A 15 -13.24 9.86 4.50
CA ALA A 15 -12.76 10.73 5.57
C ALA A 15 -11.29 11.10 5.30
N GLY A 16 -11.05 12.32 4.82
CA GLY A 16 -9.69 12.84 4.60
C GLY A 16 -9.01 13.25 5.90
N ARG A 17 -7.71 13.06 5.96
CA ARG A 17 -6.84 13.51 7.06
C ARG A 17 -5.88 14.61 6.64
N LYS A 18 -5.14 14.42 5.54
CA LYS A 18 -4.28 15.45 4.94
C LYS A 18 -4.98 16.23 3.84
N VAL A 19 -5.93 15.60 3.15
CA VAL A 19 -6.85 16.27 2.22
C VAL A 19 -8.07 16.81 2.97
N ASN A 20 -9.04 17.40 2.25
CA ASN A 20 -10.26 17.88 2.91
C ASN A 20 -11.02 16.71 3.60
N ARG A 21 -11.62 17.00 4.75
CA ARG A 21 -12.27 15.98 5.59
C ARG A 21 -13.34 15.15 4.90
N SER A 22 -14.04 15.73 3.95
CA SER A 22 -15.12 15.04 3.22
C SER A 22 -14.64 14.30 1.98
N GLY A 23 -13.32 14.29 1.69
CA GLY A 23 -12.75 13.61 0.52
C GLY A 23 -13.20 14.18 -0.83
N TYR A 24 -13.73 15.41 -0.88
CA TYR A 24 -14.18 16.02 -2.12
C TYR A 24 -13.04 16.14 -3.13
N GLY A 25 -13.33 15.80 -4.37
CA GLY A 25 -12.35 15.73 -5.45
C GLY A 25 -11.63 14.38 -5.54
N ALA A 26 -11.80 13.48 -4.57
CA ALA A 26 -11.32 12.12 -4.71
C ALA A 26 -12.08 11.38 -5.81
N THR A 27 -11.39 10.50 -6.49
CA THR A 27 -11.98 9.59 -7.46
C THR A 27 -12.15 8.21 -6.83
N ILE A 28 -13.36 7.67 -6.93
CA ILE A 28 -13.70 6.33 -6.45
C ILE A 28 -13.94 5.44 -7.67
N GLU A 29 -13.29 4.31 -7.72
CA GLU A 29 -13.41 3.29 -8.76
C GLU A 29 -13.84 1.99 -8.10
N VAL A 30 -14.86 1.35 -8.65
CA VAL A 30 -15.39 0.07 -8.17
C VAL A 30 -15.35 -0.93 -9.31
N ALA A 31 -14.67 -2.05 -9.08
CA ALA A 31 -14.61 -3.17 -10.01
C ALA A 31 -15.24 -4.42 -9.37
N ALA A 32 -16.10 -5.10 -10.13
CA ALA A 32 -16.80 -6.29 -9.69
C ALA A 32 -17.16 -7.16 -10.91
N SER A 33 -16.53 -8.32 -11.06
CA SER A 33 -16.90 -9.36 -12.07
C SER A 33 -17.26 -8.81 -13.46
N GLY A 34 -16.41 -7.95 -14.03
CA GLY A 34 -16.62 -7.32 -15.33
C GLY A 34 -17.41 -5.99 -15.29
N LEU A 35 -18.00 -5.62 -14.17
CA LEU A 35 -18.52 -4.28 -13.92
C LEU A 35 -17.38 -3.36 -13.49
N TYR A 36 -17.30 -2.18 -14.12
CA TYR A 36 -16.40 -1.11 -13.70
C TYR A 36 -17.18 0.19 -13.64
N GLN A 37 -17.09 0.87 -12.50
CA GLN A 37 -17.69 2.19 -12.31
C GLN A 37 -16.66 3.14 -11.72
N LYS A 38 -16.74 4.41 -12.13
CA LYS A 38 -15.88 5.48 -11.69
C LYS A 38 -16.67 6.73 -11.38
N GLN A 39 -16.42 7.32 -10.23
CA GLN A 39 -17.09 8.54 -9.80
C GLN A 39 -16.10 9.48 -9.10
N THR A 40 -16.16 10.78 -9.42
CA THR A 40 -15.48 11.80 -8.61
C THR A 40 -16.41 12.28 -7.53
N LEU A 41 -16.00 12.20 -6.27
CA LEU A 41 -16.81 12.62 -5.14
C LEU A 41 -16.94 14.14 -5.09
N ARG A 42 -18.17 14.63 -5.19
CA ARG A 42 -18.49 16.06 -5.15
C ARG A 42 -19.19 16.45 -3.86
N GLU A 43 -19.92 15.51 -3.26
CA GLU A 43 -20.62 15.70 -2.01
C GLU A 43 -20.94 14.35 -1.36
N GLY A 44 -20.99 14.33 -0.02
CA GLY A 44 -21.55 13.22 0.78
C GLY A 44 -20.89 11.88 0.55
N THR A 45 -21.63 10.97 -0.07
CA THR A 45 -21.30 9.56 -0.24
C THR A 45 -21.41 9.16 -1.70
N GLY A 46 -20.39 8.47 -2.21
CA GLY A 46 -20.47 7.86 -3.54
C GLY A 46 -21.39 6.64 -3.51
N HIS A 47 -22.31 6.52 -4.47
CA HIS A 47 -23.23 5.39 -4.59
C HIS A 47 -22.94 4.58 -5.85
N PHE A 48 -22.80 3.28 -5.69
CA PHE A 48 -22.49 2.32 -6.75
C PHE A 48 -23.52 1.20 -6.76
N GLY A 49 -24.32 1.13 -7.83
CA GLY A 49 -25.25 0.02 -8.05
C GLY A 49 -24.48 -1.19 -8.60
N LEU A 50 -24.60 -2.33 -7.96
CA LEU A 50 -23.92 -3.57 -8.35
C LEU A 50 -24.81 -4.51 -9.17
N GLY A 51 -26.10 -4.19 -9.29
CA GLY A 51 -27.05 -5.04 -9.99
C GLY A 51 -27.18 -6.42 -9.32
N PRO A 52 -27.03 -7.53 -10.06
CA PRO A 52 -27.11 -8.87 -9.49
C PRO A 52 -25.78 -9.37 -8.86
N LEU A 53 -24.70 -8.58 -8.90
CA LEU A 53 -23.39 -9.00 -8.41
C LEU A 53 -23.37 -9.03 -6.89
N THR A 54 -22.94 -10.13 -6.33
CA THR A 54 -22.92 -10.41 -4.89
C THR A 54 -21.57 -10.13 -4.24
N ASN A 55 -20.59 -9.66 -4.99
CA ASN A 55 -19.27 -9.30 -4.50
C ASN A 55 -18.70 -8.13 -5.28
N VAL A 56 -17.78 -7.42 -4.65
CA VAL A 56 -16.91 -6.40 -5.26
C VAL A 56 -15.48 -6.93 -5.18
N ASP A 57 -14.74 -6.86 -6.27
CA ASP A 57 -13.35 -7.31 -6.31
C ASP A 57 -12.44 -6.28 -5.63
N VAL A 58 -12.64 -5.01 -5.98
CA VAL A 58 -11.84 -3.92 -5.42
C VAL A 58 -12.58 -2.58 -5.47
N VAL A 59 -12.40 -1.79 -4.44
CA VAL A 59 -12.68 -0.36 -4.42
C VAL A 59 -11.35 0.38 -4.37
N ARG A 60 -11.10 1.22 -5.36
CA ARG A 60 -9.93 2.10 -5.41
C ARG A 60 -10.34 3.54 -5.18
N VAL A 61 -9.68 4.19 -4.24
CA VAL A 61 -9.82 5.63 -3.99
C VAL A 61 -8.53 6.31 -4.41
N THR A 62 -8.63 7.26 -5.33
CA THR A 62 -7.53 8.18 -5.63
C THR A 62 -7.86 9.51 -4.99
N TRP A 63 -7.10 9.86 -3.95
CA TRP A 63 -7.28 11.08 -3.18
C TRP A 63 -6.84 12.33 -3.97
N PRO A 64 -7.31 13.54 -3.61
CA PRO A 64 -6.93 14.77 -4.32
C PRO A 64 -5.43 15.08 -4.35
N ASN A 65 -4.67 14.53 -3.40
CA ASN A 65 -3.22 14.62 -3.36
C ASN A 65 -2.50 13.59 -4.26
N GLY A 66 -3.24 12.78 -5.01
CA GLY A 66 -2.72 11.75 -5.91
C GLY A 66 -2.47 10.39 -5.26
N MET A 67 -2.62 10.27 -3.95
CA MET A 67 -2.48 8.98 -3.27
C MET A 67 -3.60 8.02 -3.65
N ALA A 68 -3.25 6.79 -3.96
CA ALA A 68 -4.21 5.72 -4.25
C ALA A 68 -4.29 4.74 -3.07
N GLN A 69 -5.51 4.33 -2.73
CA GLN A 69 -5.80 3.39 -1.67
C GLN A 69 -6.78 2.34 -2.20
N ASN A 70 -6.48 1.07 -2.01
CA ASN A 70 -7.31 -0.03 -2.48
C ASN A 70 -7.88 -0.80 -1.30
N ILE A 71 -9.16 -1.14 -1.39
CA ILE A 71 -9.86 -2.02 -0.47
C ILE A 71 -10.32 -3.23 -1.29
N VAL A 72 -9.78 -4.39 -0.96
CA VAL A 72 -10.05 -5.64 -1.66
C VAL A 72 -11.22 -6.34 -1.01
N GLN A 73 -12.15 -6.84 -1.83
CA GLN A 73 -13.31 -7.61 -1.42
C GLN A 73 -14.11 -7.00 -0.25
N PRO A 74 -14.50 -5.72 -0.32
CA PRO A 74 -15.31 -5.12 0.74
C PRO A 74 -16.70 -5.78 0.80
N ALA A 75 -17.33 -5.69 1.97
CA ALA A 75 -18.73 -6.07 2.11
C ALA A 75 -19.63 -5.18 1.22
N ILE A 76 -20.69 -5.77 0.68
CA ILE A 76 -21.70 -5.08 -0.12
C ILE A 76 -22.97 -4.82 0.69
N ASP A 77 -23.95 -4.13 0.10
CA ASP A 77 -25.23 -3.74 0.72
C ASP A 77 -25.02 -2.93 2.02
N THR A 78 -23.94 -2.16 2.04
CA THR A 78 -23.52 -1.35 3.19
C THR A 78 -22.84 -0.06 2.73
N THR A 79 -22.54 0.78 3.71
CA THR A 79 -21.67 1.94 3.52
C THR A 79 -20.25 1.58 3.98
N LEU A 80 -19.32 1.60 3.05
CA LEU A 80 -17.90 1.43 3.29
C LEU A 80 -17.29 2.78 3.70
N ASP A 81 -16.84 2.86 4.93
CA ASP A 81 -16.12 4.02 5.44
C ASP A 81 -14.63 3.86 5.16
N ILE A 82 -14.06 4.80 4.41
CA ILE A 82 -12.65 4.80 4.06
C ILE A 82 -12.00 6.07 4.61
N GLU A 83 -11.11 5.89 5.56
CA GLU A 83 -10.27 6.96 6.04
C GLU A 83 -9.00 7.06 5.20
N GLU A 84 -8.57 8.30 4.89
CA GLU A 84 -7.32 8.53 4.17
C GLU A 84 -6.15 7.91 4.94
N TYR A 85 -5.47 6.97 4.31
CA TYR A 85 -4.23 6.45 4.83
C TYR A 85 -3.16 7.53 4.74
N VAL A 86 -2.78 8.06 5.88
CA VAL A 86 -1.69 9.02 5.96
C VAL A 86 -0.41 8.27 6.18
N LYS A 87 0.29 8.01 5.07
CA LYS A 87 1.65 7.56 5.16
C LYS A 87 2.52 8.63 5.82
N VAL A 88 3.28 8.24 6.82
CA VAL A 88 4.40 9.06 7.27
C VAL A 88 5.29 9.23 6.04
N SER A 89 5.57 10.47 5.68
CA SER A 89 6.27 10.82 4.45
C SER A 89 7.68 10.25 4.49
N ALA A 90 7.82 9.05 3.99
CA ALA A 90 9.09 8.44 3.69
C ALA A 90 9.26 8.42 2.19
N SER A 91 10.43 8.75 1.73
CA SER A 91 10.79 8.84 0.32
C SER A 91 11.36 7.54 -0.24
N CYS A 92 11.22 6.44 0.50
CA CYS A 92 11.96 5.21 0.25
C CYS A 92 11.02 4.07 -0.12
N ALA A 93 11.57 3.06 -0.78
CA ALA A 93 10.84 1.84 -1.09
C ALA A 93 10.49 1.06 0.18
N PHE A 94 9.43 0.25 0.14
CA PHE A 94 8.98 -0.60 1.23
C PHE A 94 9.19 -2.05 0.88
N LEU A 95 9.68 -2.80 1.85
CA LEU A 95 9.76 -4.25 1.80
C LEU A 95 8.57 -4.85 2.55
N TRP A 96 7.85 -5.73 1.87
CA TRP A 96 6.77 -6.52 2.41
C TRP A 96 7.13 -8.00 2.30
N ALA A 97 6.77 -8.78 3.30
CA ALA A 97 6.93 -10.23 3.33
C ALA A 97 5.60 -10.92 3.61
N ASP A 98 5.39 -12.09 3.00
CA ASP A 98 4.22 -12.93 3.28
C ASP A 98 4.49 -13.79 4.52
N ASP A 99 3.75 -13.52 5.61
CA ASP A 99 3.81 -14.25 6.87
C ASP A 99 2.96 -15.53 6.89
N GLY A 100 2.36 -15.89 5.75
CA GLY A 100 1.43 -17.00 5.61
C GLY A 100 -0.04 -16.60 5.76
N THR A 101 -0.33 -15.42 6.28
CA THR A 101 -1.69 -14.84 6.37
C THR A 101 -1.88 -13.70 5.38
N GLY A 102 -0.80 -13.12 4.89
CA GLY A 102 -0.77 -12.02 3.94
C GLY A 102 0.53 -11.24 3.98
N PHE A 103 0.59 -10.15 3.22
CA PHE A 103 1.77 -9.29 3.19
C PHE A 103 1.78 -8.35 4.39
N GLN A 104 2.85 -8.42 5.17
CA GLN A 104 3.15 -7.52 6.28
C GLN A 104 4.33 -6.62 5.93
N LEU A 105 4.28 -5.37 6.38
CA LEU A 105 5.40 -4.44 6.22
C LEU A 105 6.57 -4.90 7.09
N VAL A 106 7.70 -5.16 6.47
CA VAL A 106 8.94 -5.48 7.17
C VAL A 106 9.66 -4.19 7.55
N ASN A 107 10.03 -3.41 6.55
CA ASN A 107 10.77 -2.17 6.77
C ASN A 107 10.65 -1.24 5.55
N GLU A 108 11.00 0.00 5.77
CA GLU A 108 11.37 0.94 4.73
C GLU A 108 12.82 0.68 4.34
N ILE A 109 13.11 0.58 3.06
CA ILE A 109 14.43 0.24 2.54
C ILE A 109 14.95 1.35 1.63
N LEU A 110 16.27 1.38 1.42
CA LEU A 110 16.95 2.41 0.65
C LEU A 110 16.79 3.83 1.23
N GLY A 111 16.60 3.90 2.57
CA GLY A 111 16.42 5.12 3.35
C GLY A 111 17.67 5.96 3.55
N VAL A 112 18.70 5.69 2.79
CA VAL A 112 19.99 6.33 2.99
C VAL A 112 19.94 7.76 2.50
N GLY A 113 20.26 8.63 3.37
CA GLY A 113 20.45 10.08 3.28
C GLY A 113 19.94 10.77 2.01
N PRO A 114 19.33 11.91 2.12
CA PRO A 114 18.67 12.56 0.99
C PRO A 114 19.71 12.80 -0.13
N LEU A 115 19.49 12.16 -1.26
CA LEU A 115 20.30 12.34 -2.47
C LEU A 115 20.48 13.83 -2.78
N GLY A 116 21.74 14.25 -2.95
CA GLY A 116 22.05 15.62 -3.27
C GLY A 116 22.07 16.60 -2.11
N VAL A 117 21.91 16.14 -0.87
CA VAL A 117 22.08 17.00 0.31
C VAL A 117 23.57 17.28 0.55
N PRO A 118 23.96 18.54 0.68
CA PRO A 118 25.35 18.90 0.96
C PRO A 118 25.73 18.51 2.39
N MET A 119 26.78 17.69 2.54
CA MET A 119 27.46 17.46 3.83
C MET A 119 28.36 18.62 4.22
N ALA A 120 28.97 19.24 3.21
CA ALA A 120 29.86 20.38 3.36
C ALA A 120 29.91 21.15 2.02
N ARG A 121 30.63 22.27 1.98
CA ARG A 121 30.89 22.98 0.75
C ARG A 121 31.53 22.05 -0.29
N GLU A 122 30.87 21.92 -1.45
CA GLU A 122 31.31 21.07 -2.57
C GLU A 122 31.35 19.55 -2.27
N ARG A 123 30.70 19.10 -1.21
CA ARG A 123 30.62 17.68 -0.85
C ARG A 123 29.18 17.28 -0.57
N LEU A 124 28.65 16.39 -1.40
CA LEU A 124 27.33 15.79 -1.22
C LEU A 124 27.42 14.51 -0.34
N PHE A 125 26.30 14.11 0.21
CA PHE A 125 26.17 12.79 0.84
C PHE A 125 26.55 11.70 -0.17
N PRO A 126 27.35 10.70 0.25
CA PRO A 126 27.69 9.58 -0.63
C PRO A 126 26.40 8.83 -0.98
N VAL A 127 26.33 8.32 -2.21
CA VAL A 127 25.28 7.38 -2.61
C VAL A 127 25.61 6.03 -1.97
N ASP A 128 24.67 5.49 -1.19
CA ASP A 128 24.72 4.11 -0.76
C ASP A 128 23.84 3.28 -1.69
N CYS A 129 24.41 2.24 -2.27
CA CYS A 129 23.76 1.38 -3.26
C CYS A 129 23.44 -0.01 -2.69
N THR A 130 23.69 -0.24 -1.40
CA THR A 130 23.48 -1.56 -0.78
C THR A 130 22.82 -1.39 0.56
N GLU A 131 21.77 -2.15 0.81
CA GLU A 131 21.08 -2.16 2.09
C GLU A 131 20.88 -3.60 2.59
N LEU A 132 21.02 -3.78 3.88
CA LEU A 132 20.78 -5.03 4.57
C LEU A 132 19.56 -4.88 5.49
N THR A 133 18.48 -5.52 5.14
CA THR A 133 17.26 -5.53 5.96
C THR A 133 17.04 -6.91 6.58
N LYS A 134 16.85 -6.94 7.91
CA LYS A 134 16.50 -8.15 8.64
C LYS A 134 15.01 -8.45 8.47
N ILE A 135 14.72 -9.71 8.20
CA ILE A 135 13.36 -10.26 8.21
C ILE A 135 13.33 -11.30 9.32
N GLU A 136 12.43 -11.16 10.26
CA GLU A 136 12.28 -12.14 11.33
C GLU A 136 11.62 -13.43 10.83
N PRO A 137 11.90 -14.59 11.46
CA PRO A 137 11.37 -15.88 10.98
C PRO A 137 9.86 -15.98 10.89
N ASP A 138 9.14 -15.23 11.72
CA ASP A 138 7.66 -15.16 11.73
C ASP A 138 7.07 -14.20 10.69
N GLN A 139 7.89 -13.35 10.10
CA GLN A 139 7.48 -12.39 9.06
C GLN A 139 7.52 -12.99 7.65
N LEU A 140 8.18 -14.14 7.44
CA LEU A 140 8.34 -14.74 6.11
C LEU A 140 8.13 -16.24 6.16
N VAL A 141 7.00 -16.70 5.64
CA VAL A 141 6.61 -18.10 5.63
C VAL A 141 6.56 -18.62 4.20
N ALA A 142 7.19 -19.79 3.95
CA ALA A 142 7.15 -20.42 2.65
C ALA A 142 5.74 -20.94 2.32
N ARG A 143 5.25 -20.64 1.12
CA ARG A 143 4.06 -21.23 0.53
C ARG A 143 4.45 -22.00 -0.71
N ASP A 144 3.99 -23.24 -0.82
CA ASP A 144 4.27 -24.11 -1.97
C ASP A 144 5.77 -24.21 -2.30
N GLY A 145 6.63 -24.15 -1.27
CA GLY A 145 8.09 -24.22 -1.41
C GLY A 145 8.76 -22.91 -1.85
N ALA A 146 8.05 -21.81 -1.89
CA ALA A 146 8.57 -20.49 -2.25
C ALA A 146 8.32 -19.45 -1.15
N TYR A 147 9.22 -18.49 -1.02
CA TYR A 147 9.04 -17.28 -0.25
C TYR A 147 8.57 -16.16 -1.17
N GLU A 148 7.62 -15.35 -0.70
CA GLU A 148 7.15 -14.20 -1.46
C GLU A 148 7.49 -12.89 -0.74
N LEU A 149 8.23 -12.04 -1.45
CA LEU A 149 8.62 -10.71 -1.02
C LEU A 149 8.09 -9.70 -2.05
N ARG A 150 7.63 -8.56 -1.59
CA ARG A 150 7.20 -7.45 -2.44
C ARG A 150 7.96 -6.20 -2.10
N LEU A 151 8.42 -5.53 -3.14
CA LEU A 151 9.00 -4.21 -3.06
C LEU A 151 8.01 -3.24 -3.67
N THR A 152 7.64 -2.22 -2.93
CA THR A 152 6.72 -1.18 -3.39
C THR A 152 7.35 0.18 -3.23
N GLU A 153 7.06 1.05 -4.16
CA GLU A 153 7.56 2.41 -4.19
C GLU A 153 6.38 3.38 -4.21
N ASP A 154 6.56 4.51 -3.57
CA ASP A 154 5.58 5.59 -3.63
C ASP A 154 5.84 6.45 -4.88
N LEU A 155 4.77 6.96 -5.50
CA LEU A 155 4.76 7.69 -6.79
C LEU A 155 5.68 8.92 -6.88
N ARG A 156 6.43 9.24 -5.83
CA ARG A 156 7.25 10.46 -5.76
C ARG A 156 8.74 10.24 -5.94
N GLU A 157 9.19 9.02 -5.90
CA GLU A 157 10.59 8.67 -6.08
C GLU A 157 10.74 7.53 -7.07
N ILE A 158 11.85 7.53 -7.77
CA ILE A 158 12.19 6.48 -8.70
C ILE A 158 13.32 5.67 -8.08
N CYS A 159 13.01 4.42 -7.74
CA CYS A 159 13.98 3.45 -7.26
C CYS A 159 14.36 2.50 -8.39
N TYR A 160 15.65 2.28 -8.55
CA TYR A 160 16.18 1.27 -9.47
C TYR A 160 16.72 0.12 -8.64
N LEU A 161 16.00 -1.01 -8.63
CA LEU A 161 16.45 -2.22 -7.96
C LEU A 161 17.20 -3.10 -8.96
N ASP A 162 18.52 -3.18 -8.82
CA ASP A 162 19.36 -4.03 -9.66
C ASP A 162 19.38 -5.47 -9.18
N GLN A 163 19.35 -5.68 -7.86
CA GLN A 163 19.45 -7.01 -7.26
C GLN A 163 18.76 -7.08 -5.91
N ALA A 164 18.09 -8.20 -5.62
CA ALA A 164 17.62 -8.57 -4.30
C ALA A 164 18.15 -9.98 -3.96
N ILE A 165 18.74 -10.13 -2.78
CA ILE A 165 19.30 -11.42 -2.31
C ILE A 165 18.68 -11.75 -0.97
N LEU A 166 17.92 -12.84 -0.90
CA LEU A 166 17.50 -13.41 0.38
C LEU A 166 18.62 -14.31 0.93
N ARG A 167 19.07 -14.00 2.15
CA ARG A 167 20.06 -14.80 2.87
C ARG A 167 19.42 -15.40 4.10
N VAL A 168 19.62 -16.69 4.32
CA VAL A 168 19.27 -17.36 5.57
C VAL A 168 20.53 -17.45 6.43
N VAL A 169 20.43 -17.03 7.68
CA VAL A 169 21.53 -17.04 8.63
C VAL A 169 21.12 -17.86 9.84
N ASP A 170 21.72 -19.03 9.98
CA ASP A 170 21.54 -19.87 11.17
C ASP A 170 22.44 -19.36 12.31
N HIS A 171 21.86 -19.21 13.49
CA HIS A 171 22.60 -18.79 14.68
C HIS A 171 22.13 -19.53 15.93
N PRO A 172 22.99 -19.67 16.97
CA PRO A 172 22.60 -20.26 18.24
C PRO A 172 21.44 -19.52 18.90
N ALA A 173 20.59 -20.28 19.58
CA ALA A 173 19.50 -19.69 20.37
C ALA A 173 20.04 -18.68 21.41
N GLY A 174 19.38 -17.55 21.53
CA GLY A 174 19.76 -16.47 22.44
C GLY A 174 20.76 -15.46 21.87
N LEU A 175 21.21 -15.62 20.62
CA LEU A 175 21.93 -14.59 19.90
C LEU A 175 20.99 -13.86 18.95
N GLU A 176 21.19 -12.59 18.82
CA GLU A 176 20.47 -11.74 17.85
C GLU A 176 21.43 -11.34 16.72
N ILE A 177 20.95 -11.45 15.48
CA ILE A 177 21.67 -10.95 14.31
C ILE A 177 21.18 -9.55 14.01
N ILE A 178 22.10 -8.60 14.01
CA ILE A 178 21.83 -7.21 13.65
C ILE A 178 22.55 -6.91 12.34
N PRO A 179 21.84 -6.55 11.28
CA PRO A 179 22.47 -6.08 10.04
C PRO A 179 23.29 -4.84 10.34
N ASN A 180 24.48 -4.75 9.81
CA ASN A 180 25.33 -3.59 9.92
C ASN A 180 25.89 -3.24 8.55
N GLU A 181 25.63 -2.03 8.12
CA GLU A 181 26.13 -1.41 6.91
C GLU A 181 27.33 -0.52 7.31
N MET A 182 28.54 -1.00 7.07
CA MET A 182 29.75 -0.22 7.26
C MET A 182 30.45 0.04 5.94
#